data_3695b00769f813e5f2200ce33955a583
#
_entry.id   3695b00769f813e5f2200ce33955a583
#
_cell.length_a   1.000
_cell.length_b   1.000
_cell.length_c   1.000
_cell.angle_alpha   90.00
_cell.angle_beta   90.00
_cell.angle_gamma   90.00
#
_symmetry.space_group_name_H-M   'P 1'
#
loop_
_entity.id
_entity.type
_entity.pdbx_description
1 polymer ?
#
loop_
_entity_poly.entity_id
_entity_poly.type
_entity_poly.pdbx_seq_one_letter_code
_entity_poly.pdbx_strand_id
1 'polypeptide(L)'
;PEQAQEKIASKKAELLELANQAYPSIVKRGGGARDLHVEQIKGETDFLVVYLHVDTQEAMGANMLNTMLEALKPVLEELSQGQSLMGILSNYATDSLVTASCRISFRYLSPQKDQGREIAEKIALASQFAQADPYRAATHNKGIFNGIDAILIATGNDWRAIEAGAHAFASRDGRYQGLSQWTLDMEREELIGQMTLPMPVATKGGSIGLNPRVALSHELLGNPSAKELAQVIVSIGLVQNFAALKALVSTGIQQGHMKLQAKSLALLAGASESEVAPLVERLIAEKTFNLE
;
A
#
# COMPACT_ATOMS: atom_id res chain seq x y z
N PRO A 1 15.06 30.50 13.20
CA PRO A 1 14.87 29.22 12.52
C PRO A 1 16.07 28.85 11.63
N GLU A 2 16.52 29.74 10.72
CA GLU A 2 17.63 29.49 9.78
C GLU A 2 18.91 29.07 10.49
N GLN A 3 19.36 29.81 11.52
CA GLN A 3 20.54 29.44 12.30
C GLN A 3 20.42 28.08 12.99
N ALA A 4 19.21 27.69 13.40
CA ALA A 4 18.96 26.37 13.99
C ALA A 4 19.08 25.27 12.93
N GLN A 5 18.56 25.49 11.72
CA GLN A 5 18.73 24.57 10.60
C GLN A 5 20.21 24.37 10.24
N GLU A 6 20.97 25.45 10.12
CA GLU A 6 22.41 25.39 9.82
C GLU A 6 23.19 24.62 10.90
N LYS A 7 22.90 24.90 12.19
CA LYS A 7 23.56 24.20 13.30
C LYS A 7 23.24 22.70 13.29
N ILE A 8 21.97 22.32 13.11
CA ILE A 8 21.56 20.91 13.05
C ILE A 8 22.20 20.24 11.83
N ALA A 9 22.14 20.88 10.66
CA ALA A 9 22.76 20.36 9.44
C ALA A 9 24.26 20.15 9.57
N SER A 10 24.98 21.08 10.23
CA SER A 10 26.43 20.97 10.48
C SER A 10 26.81 19.79 11.40
N LYS A 11 25.87 19.34 12.25
CA LYS A 11 26.02 18.22 13.18
C LYS A 11 25.42 16.89 12.69
N LYS A 12 25.03 16.82 11.41
CA LYS A 12 24.38 15.66 10.81
C LYS A 12 25.09 14.34 11.12
N ALA A 13 26.40 14.26 10.94
CA ALA A 13 27.17 13.04 11.19
C ALA A 13 27.11 12.60 12.66
N GLU A 14 27.21 13.55 13.61
CA GLU A 14 27.14 13.27 15.04
C GLU A 14 25.72 12.79 15.44
N LEU A 15 24.68 13.41 14.86
CA LEU A 15 23.28 13.03 15.11
C LEU A 15 22.96 11.64 14.56
N LEU A 16 23.47 11.29 13.38
CA LEU A 16 23.31 9.93 12.81
C LEU A 16 24.01 8.88 13.69
N GLU A 17 25.20 9.18 14.19
CA GLU A 17 25.92 8.27 15.10
C GLU A 17 25.17 8.11 16.42
N LEU A 18 24.64 9.18 17.01
CA LEU A 18 23.83 9.13 18.21
C LEU A 18 22.56 8.28 18.02
N ALA A 19 21.85 8.46 16.89
CA ALA A 19 20.71 7.64 16.55
C ALA A 19 21.06 6.16 16.44
N ASN A 20 22.19 5.83 15.80
CA ASN A 20 22.68 4.47 15.67
C ASN A 20 23.10 3.86 17.02
N GLN A 21 23.70 4.64 17.92
CA GLN A 21 24.03 4.22 19.27
C GLN A 21 22.78 3.92 20.12
N ALA A 22 21.67 4.63 19.87
CA ALA A 22 20.41 4.39 20.55
C ALA A 22 19.77 3.02 20.20
N TYR A 23 20.09 2.47 19.03
CA TYR A 23 19.55 1.16 18.59
C TYR A 23 20.63 0.30 17.88
N PRO A 24 21.65 -0.16 18.62
CA PRO A 24 22.82 -0.81 18.03
C PRO A 24 22.54 -2.16 17.37
N SER A 25 21.42 -2.80 17.71
CA SER A 25 21.06 -4.11 17.14
C SER A 25 20.72 -4.04 15.65
N ILE A 26 20.19 -2.92 15.15
CA ILE A 26 19.92 -2.74 13.71
C ILE A 26 21.20 -2.49 12.95
N VAL A 27 22.13 -1.72 13.52
CA VAL A 27 23.43 -1.45 12.92
C VAL A 27 24.23 -2.74 12.73
N LYS A 28 24.21 -3.64 13.72
CA LYS A 28 24.83 -4.98 13.61
C LYS A 28 24.24 -5.84 12.50
N ARG A 29 23.01 -5.57 12.09
CA ARG A 29 22.32 -6.25 10.98
C ARG A 29 22.48 -5.55 9.63
N GLY A 30 23.29 -4.49 9.58
CA GLY A 30 23.57 -3.74 8.35
C GLY A 30 22.59 -2.60 8.05
N GLY A 31 21.62 -2.34 8.94
CA GLY A 31 20.68 -1.22 8.87
C GLY A 31 21.16 0.00 9.67
N GLY A 32 20.21 0.81 10.14
CA GLY A 32 20.43 1.99 10.96
C GLY A 32 20.13 3.31 10.28
N ALA A 33 20.42 4.42 10.97
CA ALA A 33 20.23 5.78 10.46
C ALA A 33 21.16 6.04 9.28
N ARG A 34 20.60 6.56 8.17
CA ARG A 34 21.29 6.76 6.89
C ARG A 34 21.41 8.22 6.51
N ASP A 35 20.37 8.99 6.79
CA ASP A 35 20.32 10.40 6.44
C ASP A 35 19.49 11.19 7.45
N LEU A 36 19.70 12.51 7.48
CA LEU A 36 18.94 13.46 8.26
C LEU A 36 18.85 14.77 7.51
N HIS A 37 17.65 15.35 7.45
CA HIS A 37 17.45 16.70 6.93
C HIS A 37 16.47 17.48 7.80
N VAL A 38 16.44 18.78 7.63
CA VAL A 38 15.66 19.70 8.45
C VAL A 38 14.85 20.61 7.55
N GLU A 39 13.56 20.75 7.86
CA GLU A 39 12.65 21.64 7.14
C GLU A 39 11.93 22.59 8.11
N GLN A 40 11.70 23.81 7.67
CA GLN A 40 10.81 24.75 8.34
C GLN A 40 9.42 24.65 7.72
N ILE A 41 8.45 24.24 8.53
CA ILE A 41 7.04 24.21 8.14
C ILE A 41 6.38 25.47 8.65
N LYS A 42 5.90 26.32 7.75
CA LYS A 42 5.21 27.58 8.06
C LYS A 42 3.71 27.35 8.23
N GLY A 43 3.13 27.92 9.27
CA GLY A 43 1.71 27.84 9.59
C GLY A 43 1.29 28.95 10.55
N GLU A 44 0.22 28.77 11.30
CA GLU A 44 -0.13 29.65 12.44
C GLU A 44 1.01 29.68 13.48
N THR A 45 1.64 28.53 13.67
CA THR A 45 2.88 28.35 14.41
C THR A 45 3.91 27.74 13.47
N ASP A 46 5.11 28.31 13.42
CA ASP A 46 6.20 27.76 12.65
C ASP A 46 6.82 26.58 13.38
N PHE A 47 7.04 25.48 12.67
CA PHE A 47 7.73 24.30 13.18
C PHE A 47 9.07 24.09 12.47
N LEU A 48 10.06 23.66 13.23
CA LEU A 48 11.28 23.08 12.70
C LEU A 48 11.15 21.56 12.79
N VAL A 49 11.12 20.89 11.64
CA VAL A 49 10.95 19.43 11.56
C VAL A 49 12.27 18.80 11.16
N VAL A 50 12.72 17.84 11.96
CA VAL A 50 13.92 17.06 11.66
C VAL A 50 13.50 15.67 11.21
N TYR A 51 13.79 15.33 9.95
CA TYR A 51 13.52 14.03 9.36
C TYR A 51 14.73 13.13 9.48
N LEU A 52 14.54 11.96 10.09
CA LEU A 52 15.56 10.91 10.18
C LEU A 52 15.20 9.75 9.25
N HIS A 53 16.09 9.42 8.33
CA HIS A 53 15.94 8.30 7.41
C HIS A 53 16.67 7.07 7.95
N VAL A 54 15.94 5.97 8.14
CA VAL A 54 16.47 4.76 8.77
C VAL A 54 16.24 3.55 7.89
N ASP A 55 17.29 2.79 7.63
CA ASP A 55 17.20 1.47 7.03
C ASP A 55 16.84 0.44 8.11
N THR A 56 15.62 -0.03 8.08
CA THR A 56 15.04 -0.96 9.07
C THR A 56 15.23 -2.43 8.73
N GLN A 57 15.84 -2.73 7.58
CA GLN A 57 16.08 -4.08 7.09
C GLN A 57 14.77 -4.90 6.99
N GLU A 58 14.67 -6.03 7.70
CA GLU A 58 13.53 -6.94 7.69
C GLU A 58 12.38 -6.52 8.64
N ALA A 59 12.51 -5.37 9.34
CA ALA A 59 11.50 -4.87 10.26
C ALA A 59 10.75 -3.67 9.67
N MET A 60 9.52 -3.43 10.11
CA MET A 60 8.81 -2.18 9.82
C MET A 60 9.47 -0.99 10.52
N GLY A 61 9.95 -1.19 11.75
CA GLY A 61 10.86 -0.25 12.45
C GLY A 61 10.20 0.74 13.41
N ALA A 62 8.89 0.67 13.68
CA ALA A 62 8.19 1.68 14.48
C ALA A 62 8.86 1.99 15.83
N ASN A 63 9.08 0.97 16.66
CA ASN A 63 9.72 1.17 17.97
C ASN A 63 11.18 1.62 17.85
N MET A 64 11.89 1.12 16.85
CA MET A 64 13.27 1.50 16.55
C MET A 64 13.39 2.98 16.21
N LEU A 65 12.57 3.45 15.27
CA LEU A 65 12.50 4.84 14.85
C LEU A 65 12.19 5.77 16.01
N ASN A 66 11.17 5.42 16.81
CA ASN A 66 10.79 6.22 17.98
C ASN A 66 11.93 6.29 19.01
N THR A 67 12.61 5.17 19.29
CA THR A 67 13.77 5.15 20.21
C THR A 67 14.91 6.04 19.69
N MET A 68 15.24 5.97 18.41
CA MET A 68 16.27 6.82 17.80
C MET A 68 15.88 8.31 17.87
N LEU A 69 14.64 8.65 17.53
CA LEU A 69 14.15 10.02 17.54
C LEU A 69 14.13 10.61 18.95
N GLU A 70 13.69 9.83 19.94
CA GLU A 70 13.69 10.27 21.34
C GLU A 70 15.12 10.52 21.87
N ALA A 71 16.09 9.70 21.46
CA ALA A 71 17.49 9.92 21.81
C ALA A 71 18.08 11.20 21.22
N LEU A 72 17.58 11.65 20.07
CA LEU A 72 18.02 12.88 19.43
C LEU A 72 17.45 14.15 20.08
N LYS A 73 16.29 14.07 20.76
CA LYS A 73 15.57 15.23 21.29
C LYS A 73 16.44 16.17 22.12
N PRO A 74 17.18 15.72 23.15
CA PRO A 74 17.96 16.65 24.00
C PRO A 74 19.02 17.43 23.20
N VAL A 75 19.68 16.77 22.26
CA VAL A 75 20.72 17.41 21.43
C VAL A 75 20.09 18.39 20.43
N LEU A 76 18.93 18.05 19.85
CA LEU A 76 18.20 18.93 18.97
C LEU A 76 17.66 20.17 19.68
N GLU A 77 17.21 20.07 20.95
CA GLU A 77 16.81 21.19 21.79
C GLU A 77 18.00 22.13 22.07
N GLU A 78 19.17 21.59 22.40
CA GLU A 78 20.40 22.35 22.60
C GLU A 78 20.83 23.11 21.33
N LEU A 79 20.86 22.42 20.18
CA LEU A 79 21.27 23.00 18.91
C LEU A 79 20.31 24.07 18.41
N SER A 80 19.01 23.84 18.55
CA SER A 80 17.97 24.74 18.04
C SER A 80 17.66 25.89 19.00
N GLN A 81 18.03 25.76 20.29
CA GLN A 81 17.55 26.64 21.39
C GLN A 81 16.02 26.66 21.47
N GLY A 82 15.37 25.58 21.05
CA GLY A 82 13.93 25.38 21.04
C GLY A 82 13.49 24.27 21.97
N GLN A 83 12.22 23.95 21.92
CA GLN A 83 11.62 22.87 22.67
C GLN A 83 11.08 21.79 21.70
N SER A 84 11.43 20.55 21.95
CA SER A 84 10.95 19.42 21.18
C SER A 84 9.52 19.06 21.58
N LEU A 85 8.61 19.08 20.62
CA LEU A 85 7.21 18.69 20.84
C LEU A 85 7.08 17.16 20.93
N MET A 86 7.62 16.44 19.94
CA MET A 86 7.54 14.98 19.87
C MET A 86 8.67 14.40 19.03
N GLY A 87 9.01 13.13 19.28
CA GLY A 87 9.87 12.30 18.43
C GLY A 87 9.11 11.04 18.05
N ILE A 88 8.58 10.98 16.83
CA ILE A 88 7.73 9.87 16.38
C ILE A 88 7.92 9.58 14.89
N LEU A 89 7.77 8.32 14.48
CA LEU A 89 7.81 7.92 13.07
C LEU A 89 6.69 8.58 12.25
N SER A 90 6.91 8.67 10.95
CA SER A 90 5.87 8.95 9.97
C SER A 90 5.49 7.67 9.22
N ASN A 91 4.19 7.43 9.02
CA ASN A 91 3.70 6.35 8.14
C ASN A 91 3.81 6.72 6.66
N TYR A 92 4.13 7.98 6.33
CA TYR A 92 4.38 8.43 4.96
C TYR A 92 5.81 8.09 4.55
N ALA A 93 6.11 6.80 4.38
CA ALA A 93 7.44 6.25 4.15
C ALA A 93 7.85 6.37 2.67
N THR A 94 8.17 7.58 2.22
CA THR A 94 8.51 7.90 0.82
C THR A 94 9.82 7.28 0.33
N ASP A 95 10.66 6.78 1.22
CA ASP A 95 11.89 6.06 0.86
C ASP A 95 11.66 4.55 0.65
N SER A 96 10.48 4.03 1.02
CA SER A 96 10.11 2.62 0.89
C SER A 96 9.17 2.38 -0.29
N LEU A 97 9.45 3.02 -1.44
CA LEU A 97 8.61 2.90 -2.62
C LEU A 97 8.85 1.58 -3.36
N VAL A 98 7.75 0.95 -3.75
CA VAL A 98 7.75 -0.24 -4.61
C VAL A 98 6.88 0.03 -5.82
N THR A 99 7.39 -0.33 -6.99
CA THR A 99 6.66 -0.23 -8.26
C THR A 99 6.39 -1.62 -8.82
N ALA A 100 5.12 -1.90 -9.14
CA ALA A 100 4.71 -3.02 -9.96
C ALA A 100 4.27 -2.53 -11.34
N SER A 101 4.61 -3.28 -12.38
CA SER A 101 4.15 -3.01 -13.75
C SER A 101 3.81 -4.31 -14.46
N CYS A 102 2.86 -4.23 -15.41
CA CYS A 102 2.52 -5.36 -16.27
C CYS A 102 2.16 -4.88 -17.68
N ARG A 103 2.25 -5.81 -18.63
CA ARG A 103 1.81 -5.64 -20.02
C ARG A 103 0.87 -6.78 -20.36
N ILE A 104 -0.30 -6.44 -20.92
CA ILE A 104 -1.35 -7.40 -21.24
C ILE A 104 -1.72 -7.17 -22.70
N SER A 105 -1.44 -8.14 -23.57
CA SER A 105 -1.88 -8.05 -24.96
C SER A 105 -3.40 -8.03 -25.05
N PHE A 106 -3.96 -7.19 -25.92
CA PHE A 106 -5.41 -7.02 -26.10
C PHE A 106 -6.12 -8.35 -26.36
N ARG A 107 -5.47 -9.29 -27.07
CA ARG A 107 -6.01 -10.63 -27.34
C ARG A 107 -6.34 -11.46 -26.09
N TYR A 108 -5.73 -11.15 -24.93
CA TYR A 108 -6.01 -11.83 -23.66
C TYR A 108 -7.10 -11.17 -22.84
N LEU A 109 -7.59 -10.00 -23.26
CA LEU A 109 -8.67 -9.31 -22.54
C LEU A 109 -10.05 -9.85 -22.89
N SER A 110 -10.22 -10.43 -24.09
CA SER A 110 -11.46 -11.10 -24.52
C SER A 110 -11.14 -12.26 -25.46
N PRO A 111 -11.97 -13.33 -25.47
CA PRO A 111 -11.92 -14.36 -26.51
C PRO A 111 -12.19 -13.82 -27.92
N GLN A 112 -12.92 -12.72 -28.04
CA GLN A 112 -13.23 -12.07 -29.31
C GLN A 112 -12.23 -10.94 -29.59
N LYS A 113 -11.53 -11.03 -30.74
CA LYS A 113 -10.37 -10.18 -31.07
C LYS A 113 -10.67 -8.67 -30.96
N ASP A 114 -11.80 -8.23 -31.50
CA ASP A 114 -12.14 -6.80 -31.52
C ASP A 114 -12.58 -6.25 -30.16
N GLN A 115 -13.19 -7.08 -29.32
CA GLN A 115 -13.58 -6.72 -27.97
C GLN A 115 -12.39 -6.50 -27.03
N GLY A 116 -11.27 -7.19 -27.25
CA GLY A 116 -10.08 -7.04 -26.41
C GLY A 116 -9.54 -5.63 -26.46
N ARG A 117 -9.49 -5.02 -27.64
CA ARG A 117 -9.08 -3.63 -27.84
C ARG A 117 -10.06 -2.65 -27.17
N GLU A 118 -11.35 -2.84 -27.38
CA GLU A 118 -12.39 -1.99 -26.78
C GLU A 118 -12.32 -2.04 -25.23
N ILE A 119 -12.10 -3.23 -24.65
CA ILE A 119 -11.92 -3.37 -23.21
C ILE A 119 -10.66 -2.64 -22.73
N ALA A 120 -9.55 -2.74 -23.45
CA ALA A 120 -8.32 -2.02 -23.10
C ALA A 120 -8.52 -0.51 -23.10
N GLU A 121 -9.16 0.02 -24.14
CA GLU A 121 -9.48 1.45 -24.27
C GLU A 121 -10.37 1.92 -23.10
N LYS A 122 -11.39 1.16 -22.74
CA LYS A 122 -12.27 1.46 -21.60
C LYS A 122 -11.55 1.40 -20.26
N ILE A 123 -10.62 0.45 -20.06
CA ILE A 123 -9.80 0.37 -18.83
C ILE A 123 -8.91 1.61 -18.72
N ALA A 124 -8.25 2.01 -19.82
CA ALA A 124 -7.43 3.21 -19.84
C ALA A 124 -8.24 4.48 -19.51
N LEU A 125 -9.43 4.63 -20.09
CA LEU A 125 -10.36 5.74 -19.78
C LEU A 125 -10.82 5.72 -18.32
N ALA A 126 -11.16 4.55 -17.77
CA ALA A 126 -11.55 4.39 -16.37
C ALA A 126 -10.39 4.74 -15.41
N SER A 127 -9.15 4.42 -15.80
CA SER A 127 -7.96 4.85 -15.08
C SER A 127 -7.77 6.37 -15.13
N GLN A 128 -7.89 7.00 -16.29
CA GLN A 128 -7.84 8.45 -16.43
C GLN A 128 -8.91 9.15 -15.60
N PHE A 129 -10.10 8.58 -15.53
CA PHE A 129 -11.18 9.10 -14.70
C PHE A 129 -10.81 9.07 -13.21
N ALA A 130 -10.18 7.99 -12.74
CA ALA A 130 -9.68 7.91 -11.36
C ALA A 130 -8.53 8.90 -11.06
N GLN A 131 -7.77 9.33 -12.08
CA GLN A 131 -6.79 10.41 -11.91
C GLN A 131 -7.46 11.79 -11.86
N ALA A 132 -8.60 11.97 -12.54
CA ALA A 132 -9.27 13.26 -12.69
C ALA A 132 -10.25 13.58 -11.56
N ASP A 133 -10.94 12.59 -11.00
CA ASP A 133 -12.02 12.75 -10.03
C ASP A 133 -11.71 12.09 -8.68
N PRO A 134 -11.64 12.87 -7.57
CA PRO A 134 -11.36 12.32 -6.23
C PRO A 134 -12.41 11.32 -5.73
N TYR A 135 -13.69 11.47 -6.11
CA TYR A 135 -14.73 10.52 -5.74
C TYR A 135 -14.50 9.15 -6.38
N ARG A 136 -14.15 9.16 -7.68
CA ARG A 136 -13.79 7.93 -8.38
C ARG A 136 -12.48 7.35 -7.81
N ALA A 137 -11.48 8.18 -7.55
CA ALA A 137 -10.20 7.79 -6.97
C ALA A 137 -10.36 7.06 -5.63
N ALA A 138 -11.23 7.55 -4.74
CA ALA A 138 -11.48 6.92 -3.44
C ALA A 138 -11.96 5.47 -3.58
N THR A 139 -12.93 5.23 -4.47
CA THR A 139 -13.45 3.88 -4.72
C THR A 139 -12.42 2.99 -5.48
N HIS A 140 -11.67 3.59 -6.40
CA HIS A 140 -10.60 2.93 -7.14
C HIS A 140 -9.50 2.42 -6.19
N ASN A 141 -9.02 3.28 -5.30
CA ASN A 141 -7.97 2.95 -4.33
C ASN A 141 -8.46 1.95 -3.29
N LYS A 142 -9.70 2.11 -2.77
CA LYS A 142 -10.32 1.10 -1.88
C LYS A 142 -10.32 -0.29 -2.53
N GLY A 143 -10.61 -0.37 -3.83
CA GLY A 143 -10.57 -1.63 -4.57
C GLY A 143 -9.18 -2.27 -4.62
N ILE A 144 -8.12 -1.47 -4.75
CA ILE A 144 -6.72 -1.91 -4.67
C ILE A 144 -6.43 -2.54 -3.31
N PHE A 145 -6.86 -1.87 -2.23
CA PHE A 145 -6.62 -2.32 -0.86
C PHE A 145 -7.34 -3.61 -0.49
N ASN A 146 -8.39 -4.03 -1.19
CA ASN A 146 -8.98 -5.35 -0.96
C ASN A 146 -7.95 -6.49 -1.10
N GLY A 147 -7.00 -6.38 -2.03
CA GLY A 147 -5.92 -7.36 -2.20
C GLY A 147 -4.73 -7.11 -1.28
N ILE A 148 -4.32 -5.85 -1.13
CA ILE A 148 -3.18 -5.45 -0.30
C ILE A 148 -3.42 -5.82 1.17
N ASP A 149 -4.54 -5.41 1.75
CA ASP A 149 -4.87 -5.65 3.15
C ASP A 149 -5.00 -7.13 3.47
N ALA A 150 -5.54 -7.93 2.55
CA ALA A 150 -5.64 -9.36 2.73
C ALA A 150 -4.27 -10.01 2.98
N ILE A 151 -3.24 -9.59 2.24
CA ILE A 151 -1.87 -10.12 2.42
C ILE A 151 -1.22 -9.50 3.66
N LEU A 152 -1.39 -8.20 3.90
CA LEU A 152 -0.85 -7.53 5.10
C LEU A 152 -1.35 -8.21 6.38
N ILE A 153 -2.65 -8.49 6.47
CA ILE A 153 -3.26 -9.19 7.60
C ILE A 153 -2.73 -10.62 7.70
N ALA A 154 -2.68 -11.36 6.57
CA ALA A 154 -2.19 -12.74 6.55
C ALA A 154 -0.71 -12.85 6.95
N THR A 155 0.10 -11.85 6.67
CA THR A 155 1.54 -11.81 6.98
C THR A 155 1.87 -11.07 8.27
N GLY A 156 0.85 -10.64 9.03
CA GLY A 156 1.02 -10.00 10.35
C GLY A 156 1.55 -8.57 10.30
N ASN A 157 1.37 -7.89 9.17
CA ASN A 157 1.78 -6.50 8.98
C ASN A 157 0.66 -5.51 9.37
N ASP A 158 1.04 -4.27 9.66
CA ASP A 158 0.10 -3.19 10.02
C ASP A 158 -0.55 -2.58 8.76
N TRP A 159 -1.72 -3.08 8.40
CA TRP A 159 -2.49 -2.60 7.27
C TRP A 159 -2.90 -1.13 7.38
N ARG A 160 -3.16 -0.63 8.60
CA ARG A 160 -3.55 0.77 8.82
C ARG A 160 -2.41 1.73 8.55
N ALA A 161 -1.17 1.36 8.92
CA ALA A 161 0.02 2.14 8.63
C ALA A 161 0.27 2.22 7.11
N ILE A 162 0.08 1.11 6.40
CA ILE A 162 0.22 1.06 4.94
C ILE A 162 -0.87 1.88 4.24
N GLU A 163 -2.14 1.74 4.63
CA GLU A 163 -3.23 2.57 4.08
C GLU A 163 -2.94 4.06 4.29
N ALA A 164 -2.57 4.48 5.51
CA ALA A 164 -2.27 5.87 5.82
C ALA A 164 -1.17 6.44 4.91
N GLY A 165 -0.07 5.72 4.75
CA GLY A 165 1.03 6.10 3.86
C GLY A 165 0.62 6.16 2.39
N ALA A 166 -0.14 5.19 1.92
CA ALA A 166 -0.59 5.13 0.54
C ALA A 166 -1.64 6.22 0.21
N HIS A 167 -2.58 6.52 1.11
CA HIS A 167 -3.53 7.61 0.90
C HIS A 167 -2.84 8.99 0.91
N ALA A 168 -1.84 9.19 1.78
CA ALA A 168 -0.99 10.37 1.73
C ALA A 168 -0.25 10.45 0.38
N PHE A 169 0.29 9.32 -0.11
CA PHE A 169 0.95 9.25 -1.41
C PHE A 169 -0.01 9.52 -2.59
N ALA A 170 -1.27 9.11 -2.49
CA ALA A 170 -2.31 9.43 -3.48
C ALA A 170 -2.58 10.94 -3.59
N SER A 171 -2.22 11.71 -2.57
CA SER A 171 -2.40 13.19 -2.50
C SER A 171 -1.10 13.98 -2.67
N ARG A 172 0.03 13.33 -3.02
CA ARG A 172 1.36 13.96 -3.10
C ARG A 172 1.44 15.18 -4.04
N ASP A 173 0.59 15.19 -5.07
CA ASP A 173 0.54 16.26 -6.07
C ASP A 173 -0.53 17.33 -5.75
N GLY A 174 -0.98 17.41 -4.49
CA GLY A 174 -1.96 18.39 -4.00
C GLY A 174 -3.43 18.01 -4.24
N ARG A 175 -3.70 16.87 -4.89
CA ARG A 175 -5.05 16.34 -5.10
C ARG A 175 -5.05 14.82 -4.96
N TYR A 176 -6.09 14.28 -4.33
CA TYR A 176 -6.26 12.84 -4.20
C TYR A 176 -6.55 12.19 -5.56
N GLN A 177 -5.74 11.20 -5.95
CA GLN A 177 -5.76 10.53 -7.25
C GLN A 177 -5.72 9.01 -7.13
N GLY A 178 -6.01 8.31 -8.22
CA GLY A 178 -5.83 6.86 -8.33
C GLY A 178 -4.35 6.46 -8.16
N LEU A 179 -4.10 5.41 -7.40
CA LEU A 179 -2.76 4.89 -7.12
C LEU A 179 -2.18 4.06 -8.27
N SER A 180 -3.01 3.59 -9.18
CA SER A 180 -2.61 2.86 -10.39
C SER A 180 -2.87 3.67 -11.65
N GLN A 181 -2.09 3.40 -12.69
CA GLN A 181 -2.26 3.98 -14.02
C GLN A 181 -2.31 2.86 -15.06
N TRP A 182 -3.27 2.98 -15.99
CA TRP A 182 -3.41 2.09 -17.14
C TRP A 182 -3.36 2.90 -18.41
N THR A 183 -2.45 2.53 -19.32
CA THR A 183 -2.19 3.20 -20.59
C THR A 183 -2.17 2.19 -21.73
N LEU A 184 -2.26 2.70 -22.99
CA LEU A 184 -2.26 1.85 -24.18
C LEU A 184 -0.95 2.01 -24.95
N ASP A 185 -0.38 0.87 -25.33
CA ASP A 185 0.63 0.80 -26.37
C ASP A 185 -0.06 0.27 -27.66
N MET A 186 -0.42 1.20 -28.53
CA MET A 186 -1.20 0.88 -29.74
C MET A 186 -0.36 0.17 -30.80
N GLU A 187 0.97 0.37 -30.80
CA GLU A 187 1.86 -0.28 -31.76
C GLU A 187 2.03 -1.78 -31.43
N ARG A 188 2.09 -2.10 -30.14
CA ARG A 188 2.23 -3.49 -29.64
C ARG A 188 0.89 -4.14 -29.31
N GLU A 189 -0.20 -3.44 -29.43
CA GLU A 189 -1.55 -3.88 -29.00
C GLU A 189 -1.55 -4.36 -27.55
N GLU A 190 -0.98 -3.57 -26.61
CA GLU A 190 -0.86 -3.90 -25.20
C GLU A 190 -1.50 -2.84 -24.31
N LEU A 191 -2.14 -3.32 -23.24
CA LEU A 191 -2.53 -2.53 -22.08
C LEU A 191 -1.38 -2.58 -21.07
N ILE A 192 -0.88 -1.42 -20.66
CA ILE A 192 0.21 -1.28 -19.69
C ILE A 192 -0.36 -0.81 -18.37
N GLY A 193 -0.15 -1.58 -17.31
CA GLY A 193 -0.50 -1.21 -15.94
C GLY A 193 0.73 -0.89 -15.10
N GLN A 194 0.65 0.14 -14.28
CA GLN A 194 1.68 0.53 -13.33
C GLN A 194 1.09 1.03 -12.03
N MET A 195 1.74 0.70 -10.92
CA MET A 195 1.39 1.20 -9.59
C MET A 195 2.65 1.36 -8.74
N THR A 196 2.79 2.49 -8.06
CA THR A 196 3.88 2.75 -7.10
C THR A 196 3.28 3.12 -5.76
N LEU A 197 3.72 2.46 -4.70
CA LEU A 197 3.24 2.68 -3.33
C LEU A 197 4.40 2.70 -2.33
N PRO A 198 4.30 3.48 -1.24
CA PRO A 198 5.08 3.23 -0.02
C PRO A 198 4.64 1.89 0.58
N MET A 199 5.59 0.98 0.81
CA MET A 199 5.30 -0.37 1.31
C MET A 199 6.31 -0.80 2.37
N PRO A 200 6.40 -0.09 3.52
CA PRO A 200 7.31 -0.43 4.61
C PRO A 200 6.75 -1.61 5.42
N VAL A 201 6.90 -2.82 4.89
CA VAL A 201 6.47 -4.08 5.53
C VAL A 201 7.60 -4.77 6.24
N ALA A 202 7.25 -5.73 7.09
CA ALA A 202 8.17 -6.54 7.86
C ALA A 202 7.99 -8.03 7.57
N THR A 203 9.09 -8.77 7.71
CA THR A 203 9.10 -10.24 7.77
C THR A 203 9.62 -10.73 9.12
N LYS A 204 10.13 -9.82 9.95
CA LYS A 204 10.66 -10.11 11.29
C LYS A 204 10.25 -9.03 12.29
N GLY A 205 10.04 -9.45 13.52
CA GLY A 205 9.70 -8.56 14.64
C GLY A 205 8.20 -8.47 14.92
N GLY A 206 7.82 -7.75 15.96
CA GLY A 206 6.44 -7.65 16.41
C GLY A 206 5.84 -9.01 16.74
N SER A 207 4.61 -9.26 16.27
CA SER A 207 3.89 -10.53 16.42
C SER A 207 4.21 -11.56 15.31
N ILE A 208 5.02 -11.19 14.31
CA ILE A 208 5.43 -12.09 13.23
C ILE A 208 6.27 -13.23 13.84
N GLY A 209 5.87 -14.48 13.64
CA GLY A 209 6.50 -15.65 14.26
C GLY A 209 5.85 -16.12 15.57
N LEU A 210 5.01 -15.30 16.22
CA LEU A 210 4.23 -15.72 17.38
C LEU A 210 2.88 -16.31 16.99
N ASN A 211 2.30 -15.86 15.88
CA ASN A 211 1.05 -16.36 15.35
C ASN A 211 1.30 -17.47 14.33
N PRO A 212 0.85 -18.73 14.58
CA PRO A 212 1.08 -19.86 13.68
C PRO A 212 0.51 -19.64 12.26
N ARG A 213 -0.59 -18.90 12.14
CA ARG A 213 -1.20 -18.59 10.83
C ARG A 213 -0.33 -17.64 10.02
N VAL A 214 0.27 -16.65 10.68
CA VAL A 214 1.23 -15.75 10.05
C VAL A 214 2.48 -16.52 9.61
N ALA A 215 3.02 -17.38 10.46
CA ALA A 215 4.15 -18.24 10.10
C ALA A 215 3.86 -19.12 8.89
N LEU A 216 2.67 -19.74 8.84
CA LEU A 216 2.21 -20.53 7.69
C LEU A 216 2.12 -19.68 6.42
N SER A 217 1.61 -18.45 6.52
CA SER A 217 1.51 -17.54 5.37
C SER A 217 2.89 -17.20 4.80
N HIS A 218 3.87 -16.91 5.67
CA HIS A 218 5.25 -16.69 5.24
C HIS A 218 5.88 -17.93 4.58
N GLU A 219 5.63 -19.11 5.15
CA GLU A 219 6.09 -20.39 4.58
C GLU A 219 5.49 -20.65 3.20
N LEU A 220 4.17 -20.45 3.02
CA LEU A 220 3.50 -20.56 1.73
C LEU A 220 4.03 -19.60 0.67
N LEU A 221 4.49 -18.41 1.09
CA LEU A 221 5.14 -17.42 0.22
C LEU A 221 6.63 -17.72 -0.01
N GLY A 222 7.18 -18.80 0.54
CA GLY A 222 8.59 -19.17 0.41
C GLY A 222 9.53 -18.38 1.34
N ASN A 223 9.02 -17.84 2.45
CA ASN A 223 9.77 -17.01 3.41
C ASN A 223 10.49 -15.84 2.74
N PRO A 224 9.77 -14.93 2.05
CA PRO A 224 10.37 -13.82 1.33
C PRO A 224 11.09 -12.86 2.29
N SER A 225 12.06 -12.11 1.79
CA SER A 225 12.56 -10.91 2.45
C SER A 225 11.48 -9.82 2.51
N ALA A 226 11.64 -8.81 3.35
CA ALA A 226 10.70 -7.69 3.43
C ALA A 226 10.52 -6.98 2.07
N LYS A 227 11.60 -6.85 1.30
CA LYS A 227 11.56 -6.28 -0.06
C LYS A 227 10.76 -7.14 -1.04
N GLU A 228 10.96 -8.45 -1.03
CA GLU A 228 10.21 -9.38 -1.88
C GLU A 228 8.74 -9.42 -1.48
N LEU A 229 8.43 -9.44 -0.18
CA LEU A 229 7.06 -9.36 0.30
C LEU A 229 6.37 -8.07 -0.16
N ALA A 230 7.05 -6.92 -0.06
CA ALA A 230 6.54 -5.64 -0.54
C ALA A 230 6.23 -5.68 -2.05
N GLN A 231 7.09 -6.29 -2.87
CA GLN A 231 6.88 -6.47 -4.30
C GLN A 231 5.67 -7.36 -4.60
N VAL A 232 5.50 -8.46 -3.86
CA VAL A 232 4.32 -9.34 -3.98
C VAL A 232 3.05 -8.57 -3.66
N ILE A 233 3.02 -7.82 -2.55
CA ILE A 233 1.85 -7.05 -2.11
C ILE A 233 1.44 -6.01 -3.16
N VAL A 234 2.39 -5.21 -3.67
CA VAL A 234 2.10 -4.19 -4.68
C VAL A 234 1.64 -4.83 -6.00
N SER A 235 2.22 -5.96 -6.39
CA SER A 235 1.80 -6.71 -7.58
C SER A 235 0.36 -7.21 -7.45
N ILE A 236 -0.02 -7.74 -6.30
CA ILE A 236 -1.41 -8.16 -6.04
C ILE A 236 -2.37 -6.97 -6.06
N GLY A 237 -1.97 -5.82 -5.50
CA GLY A 237 -2.76 -4.59 -5.59
C GLY A 237 -3.05 -4.18 -7.04
N LEU A 238 -2.05 -4.26 -7.93
CA LEU A 238 -2.20 -3.97 -9.35
C LEU A 238 -3.12 -4.97 -10.05
N VAL A 239 -2.98 -6.27 -9.77
CA VAL A 239 -3.83 -7.34 -10.32
C VAL A 239 -5.28 -7.19 -9.82
N GLN A 240 -5.47 -6.89 -8.54
CA GLN A 240 -6.78 -6.63 -7.95
C GLN A 240 -7.48 -5.45 -8.63
N ASN A 241 -6.74 -4.38 -8.89
CA ASN A 241 -7.25 -3.23 -9.61
C ASN A 241 -7.62 -3.56 -11.06
N PHE A 242 -6.77 -4.29 -11.78
CA PHE A 242 -7.06 -4.76 -13.13
C PHE A 242 -8.36 -5.56 -13.19
N ALA A 243 -8.54 -6.54 -12.29
CA ALA A 243 -9.72 -7.37 -12.25
C ALA A 243 -11.00 -6.54 -12.02
N ALA A 244 -10.95 -5.56 -11.11
CA ALA A 244 -12.05 -4.65 -10.85
C ALA A 244 -12.39 -3.76 -12.06
N LEU A 245 -11.38 -3.13 -12.69
CA LEU A 245 -11.57 -2.29 -13.86
C LEU A 245 -12.14 -3.09 -15.04
N LYS A 246 -11.57 -4.28 -15.32
CA LYS A 246 -12.08 -5.17 -16.37
C LYS A 246 -13.54 -5.54 -16.14
N ALA A 247 -13.93 -5.88 -14.92
CA ALA A 247 -15.31 -6.19 -14.58
C ALA A 247 -16.24 -4.97 -14.78
N LEU A 248 -15.81 -3.78 -14.34
CA LEU A 248 -16.61 -2.55 -14.47
C LEU A 248 -16.91 -2.17 -15.92
N VAL A 249 -15.92 -2.36 -16.82
CA VAL A 249 -16.04 -1.91 -18.22
C VAL A 249 -16.58 -2.99 -19.18
N SER A 250 -16.78 -4.22 -18.71
CA SER A 250 -17.28 -5.35 -19.50
C SER A 250 -18.67 -5.82 -19.03
N THR A 251 -18.70 -6.82 -18.14
CA THR A 251 -19.95 -7.42 -17.66
C THR A 251 -20.66 -6.62 -16.57
N GLY A 252 -19.95 -5.68 -15.97
CA GLY A 252 -20.38 -4.96 -14.76
C GLY A 252 -20.07 -5.75 -13.48
N ILE A 253 -19.66 -5.01 -12.46
CA ILE A 253 -19.22 -5.60 -11.18
C ILE A 253 -20.41 -6.23 -10.41
N GLN A 254 -21.61 -5.72 -10.67
CA GLN A 254 -22.83 -6.17 -10.00
C GLN A 254 -23.13 -7.66 -10.28
N GLN A 255 -22.94 -8.13 -11.52
CA GLN A 255 -23.18 -9.55 -11.85
C GLN A 255 -22.27 -10.50 -11.07
N GLY A 256 -21.00 -10.14 -10.87
CA GLY A 256 -20.07 -10.91 -10.04
C GLY A 256 -20.49 -10.96 -8.57
N HIS A 257 -20.88 -9.80 -8.02
CA HIS A 257 -21.36 -9.70 -6.64
C HIS A 257 -22.66 -10.45 -6.40
N MET A 258 -23.62 -10.37 -7.35
CA MET A 258 -24.89 -11.10 -7.28
C MET A 258 -24.66 -12.61 -7.21
N LYS A 259 -23.75 -13.16 -8.00
CA LYS A 259 -23.42 -14.58 -7.98
C LYS A 259 -22.82 -15.04 -6.64
N LEU A 260 -21.91 -14.23 -6.08
CA LEU A 260 -21.31 -14.51 -4.76
C LEU A 260 -22.34 -14.39 -3.64
N GLN A 261 -23.21 -13.38 -3.68
CA GLN A 261 -24.29 -13.20 -2.71
C GLN A 261 -25.29 -14.34 -2.77
N ALA A 262 -25.73 -14.76 -3.96
CA ALA A 262 -26.61 -15.89 -4.14
C ALA A 262 -26.00 -17.18 -3.57
N LYS A 263 -24.71 -17.42 -3.79
CA LYS A 263 -24.00 -18.57 -3.21
C LYS A 263 -23.98 -18.51 -1.69
N SER A 264 -23.69 -17.35 -1.10
CA SER A 264 -23.70 -17.16 0.34
C SER A 264 -25.08 -17.38 0.94
N LEU A 265 -26.13 -16.88 0.29
CA LEU A 265 -27.52 -17.08 0.71
C LEU A 265 -27.93 -18.58 0.66
N ALA A 266 -27.59 -19.27 -0.42
CA ALA A 266 -27.85 -20.70 -0.53
C ALA A 266 -27.19 -21.50 0.60
N LEU A 267 -25.92 -21.20 0.91
CA LEU A 267 -25.19 -21.84 2.00
C LEU A 267 -25.78 -21.51 3.39
N LEU A 268 -26.17 -20.25 3.62
CA LEU A 268 -26.81 -19.82 4.86
C LEU A 268 -28.17 -20.44 5.05
N ALA A 269 -28.92 -20.72 3.97
CA ALA A 269 -30.17 -21.45 3.98
C ALA A 269 -30.00 -22.96 4.21
N GLY A 270 -28.77 -23.47 4.33
CA GLY A 270 -28.46 -24.85 4.60
C GLY A 270 -28.40 -25.76 3.38
N ALA A 271 -28.26 -25.19 2.18
CA ALA A 271 -28.14 -25.97 0.95
C ALA A 271 -26.89 -26.86 0.96
N SER A 272 -27.07 -28.13 0.55
CA SER A 272 -25.98 -29.08 0.33
C SER A 272 -25.12 -28.65 -0.87
N GLU A 273 -23.91 -29.17 -0.96
CA GLU A 273 -22.96 -28.81 -2.04
C GLU A 273 -23.54 -29.02 -3.45
N SER A 274 -24.37 -30.06 -3.62
CA SER A 274 -25.07 -30.37 -4.89
C SER A 274 -26.23 -29.41 -5.22
N GLU A 275 -26.82 -28.76 -4.21
CA GLU A 275 -27.94 -27.84 -4.36
C GLU A 275 -27.51 -26.39 -4.58
N VAL A 276 -26.30 -26.04 -4.19
CA VAL A 276 -25.79 -24.65 -4.28
C VAL A 276 -25.83 -24.11 -5.72
N ALA A 277 -25.36 -24.88 -6.70
CA ALA A 277 -25.28 -24.41 -8.07
C ALA A 277 -26.65 -24.13 -8.70
N PRO A 278 -27.64 -25.06 -8.64
CA PRO A 278 -29.00 -24.83 -9.13
C PRO A 278 -29.71 -23.67 -8.41
N LEU A 279 -29.54 -23.53 -7.09
CA LEU A 279 -30.15 -22.45 -6.31
C LEU A 279 -29.55 -21.09 -6.69
N VAL A 280 -28.25 -21.01 -6.91
CA VAL A 280 -27.60 -19.77 -7.35
C VAL A 280 -28.14 -19.31 -8.70
N GLU A 281 -28.29 -20.22 -9.67
CA GLU A 281 -28.87 -19.91 -10.98
C GLU A 281 -30.30 -19.39 -10.86
N ARG A 282 -31.10 -20.02 -10.01
CA ARG A 282 -32.48 -19.63 -9.76
C ARG A 282 -32.59 -18.27 -9.08
N LEU A 283 -31.83 -18.01 -8.01
CA LEU A 283 -31.78 -16.72 -7.32
C LEU A 283 -31.37 -15.56 -8.26
N ILE A 284 -30.44 -15.83 -9.16
CA ILE A 284 -30.01 -14.83 -10.16
C ILE A 284 -31.11 -14.56 -11.19
N ALA A 285 -31.79 -15.62 -11.67
CA ALA A 285 -32.87 -15.50 -12.65
C ALA A 285 -34.09 -14.76 -12.07
N GLU A 286 -34.46 -15.06 -10.84
CA GLU A 286 -35.61 -14.47 -10.12
C GLU A 286 -35.27 -13.09 -9.54
N LYS A 287 -33.98 -12.67 -9.55
CA LYS A 287 -33.47 -11.43 -8.93
C LYS A 287 -33.83 -11.26 -7.46
N THR A 288 -34.02 -12.36 -6.76
CA THR A 288 -34.41 -12.42 -5.36
C THR A 288 -33.18 -12.75 -4.51
N PHE A 289 -32.79 -11.85 -3.61
CA PHE A 289 -31.59 -11.98 -2.78
C PHE A 289 -31.93 -11.81 -1.29
N ASN A 290 -32.95 -12.52 -0.81
CA ASN A 290 -33.32 -12.60 0.60
C ASN A 290 -33.41 -14.07 1.03
N LEU A 291 -33.55 -14.32 2.33
CA LEU A 291 -33.68 -15.66 2.91
C LEU A 291 -35.14 -16.15 2.94
N GLU A 292 -36.10 -15.34 2.50
CA GLU A 292 -37.50 -15.67 2.31
C GLU A 292 -37.69 -16.19 0.87
#